data_b09262b3bd505b60e0783e774c373792
#
_entry.id   b09262b3bd505b60e0783e774c373792
#
_cell.length_a   1.000
_cell.length_b   1.000
_cell.length_c   1.000
_cell.angle_alpha   90.00
_cell.angle_beta   90.00
_cell.angle_gamma   90.00
#
_symmetry.space_group_name_H-M   'P 1'
#
loop_
_entity.id
_entity.type
_entity.pdbx_description
1 polymer ?
#
loop_
_entity_poly.entity_id
_entity_poly.type
_entity_poly.pdbx_seq_one_letter_code
_entity_poly.pdbx_strand_id
1 'polypeptide(L)'
;MIIEESDFRMTQAGDNSLFWDLELKYTVRPKGKPSREELKEAGYGMPMLTCLKKIALYRLSNKQEIYTLKEYIKEYSREIETLKNCIKDA
;
A
#
# COMPACT_ATOMS: atom_id res chain seq x y z
N MET A 1 -6.80 11.65 -10.87
CA MET A 1 -6.38 10.26 -11.21
C MET A 1 -6.46 9.39 -9.96
N ILE A 2 -6.94 8.18 -10.11
CA ILE A 2 -7.00 7.20 -9.03
C ILE A 2 -6.24 5.95 -9.49
N ILE A 3 -5.35 5.46 -8.64
CA ILE A 3 -4.63 4.19 -8.85
C ILE A 3 -5.14 3.24 -7.78
N GLU A 4 -5.75 2.14 -8.19
CA GLU A 4 -6.35 1.18 -7.27
C GLU A 4 -5.91 -0.23 -7.57
N GLU A 5 -5.48 -0.94 -6.53
CA GLU A 5 -5.16 -2.36 -6.54
C GLU A 5 -6.01 -3.07 -5.49
N SER A 6 -5.81 -4.37 -5.33
CA SER A 6 -6.63 -5.16 -4.40
C SER A 6 -6.48 -4.74 -2.93
N ASP A 7 -5.36 -4.15 -2.57
CA ASP A 7 -5.02 -3.83 -1.17
C ASP A 7 -4.83 -2.34 -0.88
N PHE A 8 -4.93 -1.48 -1.87
CA PHE A 8 -4.79 -0.04 -1.65
C PHE A 8 -5.53 0.79 -2.70
N ARG A 9 -5.75 2.07 -2.37
CA ARG A 9 -6.21 3.09 -3.29
C ARG A 9 -5.38 4.35 -3.09
N MET A 10 -4.87 4.91 -4.18
CA MET A 10 -4.18 6.19 -4.19
C MET A 10 -4.98 7.18 -5.03
N THR A 11 -5.31 8.32 -4.46
CA THR A 11 -6.02 9.38 -5.15
C THR A 11 -5.12 10.60 -5.25
N GLN A 12 -4.99 11.15 -6.44
CA GLN A 12 -4.21 12.38 -6.64
C GLN A 12 -4.83 13.51 -5.83
N ALA A 13 -4.00 14.22 -5.05
CA ALA A 13 -4.46 15.22 -4.09
C ALA A 13 -5.00 16.51 -4.72
N GLY A 14 -4.88 16.63 -6.03
CA GLY A 14 -5.41 17.76 -6.81
C GLY A 14 -5.08 17.55 -8.28
N ASP A 15 -5.65 18.36 -9.15
CA ASP A 15 -5.35 18.29 -10.58
C ASP A 15 -3.88 18.57 -10.83
N ASN A 16 -3.23 17.68 -11.56
CA ASN A 16 -1.80 17.77 -11.88
C ASN A 16 -0.88 17.79 -10.66
N SER A 17 -1.37 17.33 -9.51
CA SER A 17 -0.58 17.28 -8.28
C SER A 17 0.45 16.16 -8.34
N LEU A 18 1.63 16.41 -7.75
CA LEU A 18 2.64 15.37 -7.53
C LEU A 18 2.39 14.62 -6.21
N PHE A 19 1.35 15.00 -5.48
CA PHE A 19 1.03 14.44 -4.16
C PHE A 19 -0.19 13.54 -4.24
N TRP A 20 -0.25 12.56 -3.35
CA TRP A 20 -1.26 11.52 -3.33
C TRP A 20 -1.81 11.29 -1.94
N ASP A 21 -3.10 10.97 -1.88
CA ASP A 21 -3.73 10.48 -0.67
C ASP A 21 -3.76 8.96 -0.76
N LEU A 22 -3.35 8.28 0.29
CA LEU A 22 -3.26 6.83 0.32
C LEU A 22 -4.26 6.23 1.30
N GLU A 23 -5.01 5.24 0.83
CA GLU A 23 -5.87 4.41 1.64
C GLU A 23 -5.44 2.95 1.50
N LEU A 24 -5.40 2.22 2.61
CA LEU A 24 -5.07 0.80 2.63
C LEU A 24 -6.33 -0.01 2.98
N LYS A 25 -6.48 -1.17 2.36
CA LYS A 25 -7.59 -2.08 2.66
C LYS A 25 -7.23 -2.99 3.81
N TYR A 26 -8.12 -3.03 4.79
CA TYR A 26 -8.00 -3.91 5.96
C TYR A 26 -9.21 -4.83 6.03
N THR A 27 -8.97 -6.05 6.45
CA THR A 27 -10.05 -6.98 6.76
C THR A 27 -10.47 -6.77 8.21
N VAL A 28 -11.73 -6.36 8.40
CA VAL A 28 -12.30 -6.20 9.73
C VAL A 28 -13.10 -7.45 10.05
N ARG A 29 -12.84 -8.04 11.21
CA ARG A 29 -13.55 -9.25 11.69
C ARG A 29 -14.29 -8.93 12.99
N PRO A 30 -15.48 -8.28 12.90
CA PRO A 30 -16.25 -7.99 14.10
C PRO A 30 -16.75 -9.29 14.74
N LYS A 31 -16.79 -9.30 16.06
CA LYS A 31 -17.24 -10.49 16.82
C LYS A 31 -18.70 -10.79 16.48
N GLY A 32 -18.98 -12.03 16.06
CA GLY A 32 -20.33 -12.47 15.72
C GLY A 32 -20.88 -11.96 14.40
N LYS A 33 -20.05 -11.34 13.55
CA LYS A 33 -20.44 -10.85 12.22
C LYS A 33 -19.48 -11.35 11.15
N PRO A 34 -19.91 -11.41 9.87
CA PRO A 34 -19.00 -11.77 8.80
C PRO A 34 -17.89 -10.74 8.64
N SER A 35 -16.73 -11.19 8.18
CA SER A 35 -15.61 -10.30 7.89
C SER A 35 -15.97 -9.36 6.73
N ARG A 36 -15.43 -8.16 6.77
CA ARG A 36 -15.60 -7.16 5.70
C ARG A 36 -14.29 -6.44 5.43
N GLU A 37 -14.17 -5.86 4.26
CA GLU A 37 -13.03 -5.03 3.89
C GLU A 37 -13.37 -3.57 4.13
N GLU A 38 -12.42 -2.82 4.69
CA GLU A 38 -12.54 -1.38 4.88
C GLU A 38 -11.29 -0.69 4.37
N LEU A 39 -11.49 0.49 3.75
CA LEU A 39 -10.41 1.38 3.38
C LEU A 39 -10.14 2.30 4.56
N LYS A 40 -8.88 2.37 4.97
CA LYS A 40 -8.44 3.28 6.03
C LYS A 40 -7.35 4.20 5.51
N GLU A 41 -7.42 5.46 5.88
CA GLU A 41 -6.43 6.44 5.50
C GLU A 41 -5.06 6.10 6.07
N ALA A 42 -4.06 6.11 5.20
CA ALA A 42 -2.68 5.88 5.60
C ALA A 42 -1.82 7.14 5.46
N GLY A 43 -2.32 8.15 4.76
CA GLY A 43 -1.66 9.43 4.64
C GLY A 43 -2.27 10.33 3.59
N TYR A 44 -2.02 11.61 3.71
CA TYR A 44 -2.49 12.65 2.79
C TYR A 44 -1.34 13.42 2.19
N GLY A 45 -1.51 13.82 0.94
CA GLY A 45 -0.59 14.73 0.28
C GLY A 45 0.85 14.24 0.30
N MET A 46 1.08 12.94 0.05
CA MET A 46 2.39 12.33 0.08
C MET A 46 2.96 12.16 -1.33
N PRO A 47 4.30 12.33 -1.49
CA PRO A 47 4.94 11.96 -2.75
C PRO A 47 4.70 10.50 -3.10
N MET A 48 4.70 10.18 -4.39
CA MET A 48 4.48 8.81 -4.89
C MET A 48 5.39 7.79 -4.19
N LEU A 49 6.67 8.09 -4.06
CA LEU A 49 7.63 7.17 -3.45
C LEU A 49 7.29 6.87 -1.99
N THR A 50 6.81 7.87 -1.24
CA THR A 50 6.38 7.68 0.15
C THR A 50 5.18 6.74 0.22
N CYS A 51 4.22 6.89 -0.69
CA CYS A 51 3.08 5.98 -0.79
C CYS A 51 3.52 4.55 -1.06
N LEU A 52 4.43 4.36 -2.02
CA LEU A 52 4.93 3.03 -2.38
C LEU A 52 5.65 2.36 -1.20
N LYS A 53 6.43 3.11 -0.44
CA LYS A 53 7.11 2.61 0.76
C LYS A 53 6.12 2.15 1.81
N LYS A 54 5.06 2.91 2.05
CA LYS A 54 4.01 2.53 3.00
C LYS A 54 3.26 1.28 2.57
N ILE A 55 2.93 1.17 1.29
CA ILE A 55 2.27 -0.02 0.73
C ILE A 55 3.18 -1.25 0.88
N ALA A 56 4.47 -1.12 0.56
CA ALA A 56 5.42 -2.21 0.69
C ALA A 56 5.55 -2.70 2.13
N LEU A 57 5.64 -1.78 3.09
CA LEU A 57 5.67 -2.13 4.51
C LEU A 57 4.38 -2.81 4.95
N TYR A 58 3.23 -2.35 4.46
CA TYR A 58 1.94 -2.97 4.75
C TYR A 58 1.88 -4.41 4.22
N ARG A 59 2.32 -4.63 2.97
CA ARG A 59 2.35 -5.97 2.38
C ARG A 59 3.28 -6.91 3.15
N LEU A 60 4.45 -6.44 3.55
CA LEU A 60 5.38 -7.23 4.34
C LEU A 60 4.83 -7.55 5.73
N SER A 61 4.14 -6.60 6.36
CA SER A 61 3.56 -6.83 7.69
C SER A 61 2.45 -7.88 7.68
N ASN A 62 1.81 -8.10 6.54
CA ASN A 62 0.76 -9.11 6.39
C ASN A 62 1.32 -10.50 6.12
N LYS A 63 2.61 -10.64 5.84
CA LYS A 63 3.27 -11.93 5.67
C LYS A 63 3.65 -12.45 7.05
N GLN A 64 3.15 -13.64 7.41
CA GLN A 64 3.46 -14.28 8.69
C GLN A 64 4.74 -15.12 8.55
N GLU A 65 5.82 -14.48 8.17
CA GLU A 65 7.10 -15.13 7.95
C GLU A 65 8.16 -14.51 8.86
N ILE A 66 9.15 -15.31 9.21
CA ILE A 66 10.30 -14.84 10.00
C ILE A 66 11.42 -14.51 9.03
N TYR A 67 11.92 -13.28 9.11
CA TYR A 67 13.01 -12.80 8.26
C TYR A 67 14.24 -12.44 9.08
N THR A 68 15.42 -12.72 8.51
CA THR A 68 16.62 -12.02 8.94
C THR A 68 16.54 -10.57 8.44
N LEU A 69 17.32 -9.66 9.01
CA LEU A 69 17.35 -8.27 8.55
C LEU A 69 17.70 -8.17 7.05
N LYS A 70 18.66 -8.98 6.62
CA LYS A 70 19.08 -9.01 5.20
C LYS A 70 17.95 -9.47 4.28
N GLU A 71 17.24 -10.52 4.67
CA GLU A 71 16.09 -11.02 3.90
C GLU A 71 14.97 -10.00 3.84
N TYR A 72 14.68 -9.32 4.95
CA TYR A 72 13.65 -8.29 5.02
C TYR A 72 13.97 -7.13 4.06
N ILE A 73 15.20 -6.65 4.07
CA ILE A 73 15.63 -5.56 3.17
C ILE A 73 15.46 -5.99 1.71
N LYS A 74 15.82 -7.22 1.39
CA LYS A 74 15.67 -7.76 0.03
C LYS A 74 14.20 -7.83 -0.39
N GLU A 75 13.33 -8.33 0.47
CA GLU A 75 11.89 -8.40 0.19
C GLU A 75 11.24 -7.02 0.07
N TYR A 76 11.64 -6.08 0.91
CA TYR A 76 11.18 -4.71 0.83
C TYR A 76 11.55 -4.08 -0.52
N SER A 77 12.79 -4.24 -0.96
CA SER A 77 13.23 -3.72 -2.25
C SER A 77 12.47 -4.35 -3.41
N ARG A 78 12.19 -5.64 -3.32
CA ARG A 78 11.40 -6.36 -4.33
C ARG A 78 9.97 -5.83 -4.42
N GLU A 79 9.32 -5.58 -3.27
CA GLU A 79 7.96 -5.02 -3.24
C GLU A 79 7.92 -3.62 -3.86
N ILE A 80 8.92 -2.78 -3.57
CA ILE A 80 9.02 -1.45 -4.16
C ILE A 80 9.13 -1.54 -5.70
N GLU A 81 9.98 -2.43 -6.22
CA GLU A 81 10.13 -2.60 -7.67
C GLU A 81 8.84 -3.13 -8.32
N THR A 82 8.18 -4.08 -7.67
CA THR A 82 6.89 -4.61 -8.15
C THR A 82 5.85 -3.50 -8.26
N LEU A 83 5.75 -2.64 -7.24
CA LEU A 83 4.81 -1.52 -7.22
C LEU A 83 5.14 -0.50 -8.30
N LYS A 84 6.41 -0.17 -8.49
CA LYS A 84 6.84 0.76 -9.55
C LYS A 84 6.46 0.23 -10.93
N ASN A 85 6.63 -1.06 -11.17
CA ASN A 85 6.28 -1.68 -12.44
C ASN A 85 4.76 -1.66 -12.69
N CYS A 86 3.95 -1.91 -11.67
CA CYS A 86 2.50 -1.83 -11.79
C CYS A 86 2.03 -0.42 -12.18
N ILE A 87 2.61 0.60 -11.59
CA ILE A 87 2.24 1.99 -11.88
C ILE A 87 2.75 2.42 -13.25
N LYS A 88 3.93 1.98 -13.63
CA LYS A 88 4.55 2.31 -14.92
C LYS A 88 3.76 1.75 -16.10
N ASP A 89 3.14 0.59 -15.92
CA ASP A 89 2.37 -0.10 -16.96
C ASP A 89 0.90 0.34 -16.99
N ALA A 90 0.48 1.16 -16.05
CA ALA A 90 -0.90 1.64 -15.94
C ALA A 90 -1.22 2.80 -16.90
#